data_bebbec5b0923a420ba3b5e88482f4341
#
_entry.id   bebbec5b0923a420ba3b5e88482f4341
#
_cell.length_a   1.000
_cell.length_b   1.000
_cell.length_c   1.000
_cell.angle_alpha   90.00
_cell.angle_beta   90.00
_cell.angle_gamma   90.00
#
_symmetry.space_group_name_H-M   'P 1'
#
loop_
_entity.id
_entity.type
_entity.pdbx_description
1 polymer ?
#
loop_
_entity_poly.entity_id
_entity_poly.type
_entity_poly.pdbx_seq_one_letter_code
_entity_poly.pdbx_strand_id
1 'polypeptide(L)'
;YAKDLTEFFAQTPKPCLTSTKSWLNQTPYISRRRKKAQAIRAFSAWAAEHAITGFEWWRQVPIAKEKQLPQTTATKDDYAQAIKRTKNSRDKAIIETLWSTGLRRGELCALLAEDIDFLAGFVLVRTSKTGKPRIVPLSLPAKRAIRVHLQGRKTNSVFGITPNGVRLLLQRLNAPSAHAWRRGWAVHALRNGVSETSVRAAAGWTSGAMVARYTSALSGELAVEEFQRAWLEYNLLG
;
A
#
# COMPACT_ATOMS: atom_id res chain seq x y z
N TYR A 1 -14.86 0.87 12.21
CA TYR A 1 -15.55 1.86 13.06
C TYR A 1 -16.78 1.27 13.77
N ALA A 2 -17.70 0.55 13.08
CA ALA A 2 -18.92 0.02 13.73
C ALA A 2 -18.59 -0.79 14.99
N LYS A 3 -17.72 -1.79 14.89
CA LYS A 3 -17.28 -2.60 16.04
C LYS A 3 -16.73 -1.76 17.20
N ASP A 4 -15.92 -0.73 16.89
CA ASP A 4 -15.31 0.13 17.91
C ASP A 4 -16.36 0.99 18.61
N LEU A 5 -17.38 1.46 17.89
CA LEU A 5 -18.49 2.23 18.43
C LEU A 5 -19.41 1.35 19.28
N THR A 6 -19.74 0.15 18.82
CA THR A 6 -20.52 -0.81 19.62
C THR A 6 -19.85 -1.12 20.95
N GLU A 7 -18.52 -1.40 20.93
CA GLU A 7 -17.74 -1.65 22.14
C GLU A 7 -17.75 -0.42 23.06
N PHE A 8 -17.58 0.79 22.49
CA PHE A 8 -17.57 2.03 23.23
C PHE A 8 -18.90 2.29 23.96
N PHE A 9 -20.04 2.23 23.26
CA PHE A 9 -21.34 2.52 23.86
C PHE A 9 -21.78 1.44 24.85
N ALA A 10 -21.39 0.19 24.65
CA ALA A 10 -21.64 -0.88 25.63
C ALA A 10 -20.90 -0.62 26.97
N GLN A 11 -19.70 -0.09 26.92
CA GLN A 11 -18.89 0.20 28.10
C GLN A 11 -19.03 1.62 28.63
N THR A 12 -19.67 2.49 27.88
CA THR A 12 -19.83 3.92 28.23
C THR A 12 -21.27 4.37 27.92
N PRO A 13 -22.24 3.98 28.74
CA PRO A 13 -23.66 4.29 28.51
C PRO A 13 -23.98 5.79 28.49
N LYS A 14 -23.23 6.58 29.25
CA LYS A 14 -23.31 8.06 29.26
C LYS A 14 -21.97 8.63 28.80
N PRO A 15 -21.73 8.72 27.48
CA PRO A 15 -20.45 9.16 26.96
C PRO A 15 -20.22 10.64 27.23
N CYS A 16 -19.05 10.94 27.78
CA CYS A 16 -18.52 12.30 27.97
C CYS A 16 -17.02 12.29 27.67
N LEU A 17 -16.39 13.46 27.65
CA LEU A 17 -14.95 13.54 27.37
C LEU A 17 -14.11 12.70 28.34
N THR A 18 -14.44 12.73 29.62
CA THR A 18 -13.69 12.01 30.67
C THR A 18 -13.82 10.50 30.51
N SER A 19 -15.04 10.00 30.37
CA SER A 19 -15.29 8.55 30.16
C SER A 19 -14.66 8.06 28.86
N THR A 20 -14.69 8.87 27.80
CA THR A 20 -14.04 8.55 26.52
C THR A 20 -12.51 8.47 26.65
N LYS A 21 -11.88 9.42 27.35
CA LYS A 21 -10.43 9.36 27.62
C LYS A 21 -10.06 8.12 28.44
N SER A 22 -10.85 7.78 29.46
CA SER A 22 -10.64 6.58 30.28
C SER A 22 -10.72 5.31 29.43
N TRP A 23 -11.76 5.17 28.61
CA TRP A 23 -11.92 4.02 27.72
C TRP A 23 -10.79 3.90 26.70
N LEU A 24 -10.34 4.99 26.08
CA LEU A 24 -9.21 5.00 25.18
C LEU A 24 -7.92 4.56 25.87
N ASN A 25 -7.70 4.98 27.13
CA ASN A 25 -6.49 4.63 27.89
C ASN A 25 -6.40 3.15 28.27
N GLN A 26 -7.53 2.43 28.34
CA GLN A 26 -7.54 0.98 28.52
C GLN A 26 -6.98 0.21 27.31
N THR A 27 -6.83 0.88 26.16
CA THR A 27 -6.27 0.27 24.96
C THR A 27 -4.74 0.40 24.97
N PRO A 28 -3.98 -0.71 25.13
CA PRO A 28 -2.51 -0.63 25.31
C PRO A 28 -1.77 -0.18 24.05
N TYR A 29 -2.25 -0.54 22.88
CA TYR A 29 -1.58 -0.25 21.60
C TYR A 29 -1.97 1.13 21.06
N ILE A 30 -0.99 2.02 20.84
CA ILE A 30 -1.17 3.38 20.34
C ILE A 30 -1.92 3.39 19.00
N SER A 31 -1.57 2.52 18.06
CA SER A 31 -2.24 2.41 16.76
C SER A 31 -3.72 2.04 16.89
N ARG A 32 -4.06 1.14 17.80
CA ARG A 32 -5.44 0.75 18.08
C ARG A 32 -6.20 1.87 18.79
N ARG A 33 -5.60 2.51 19.79
CA ARG A 33 -6.15 3.67 20.50
C ARG A 33 -6.47 4.82 19.53
N ARG A 34 -5.55 5.10 18.60
CA ARG A 34 -5.74 6.09 17.54
C ARG A 34 -6.95 5.78 16.66
N LYS A 35 -7.13 4.52 16.22
CA LYS A 35 -8.28 4.11 15.41
C LYS A 35 -9.60 4.26 16.18
N LYS A 36 -9.63 3.86 17.44
CA LYS A 36 -10.77 4.04 18.34
C LYS A 36 -11.13 5.52 18.50
N ALA A 37 -10.16 6.37 18.76
CA ALA A 37 -10.35 7.82 18.86
C ALA A 37 -10.88 8.44 17.55
N GLN A 38 -10.38 7.99 16.40
CA GLN A 38 -10.89 8.44 15.10
C GLN A 38 -12.33 8.01 14.85
N ALA A 39 -12.70 6.78 15.25
CA ALA A 39 -14.07 6.29 15.14
C ALA A 39 -15.05 7.12 15.98
N ILE A 40 -14.68 7.42 17.24
CA ILE A 40 -15.48 8.25 18.12
C ILE A 40 -15.60 9.67 17.57
N ARG A 41 -14.50 10.29 17.13
CA ARG A 41 -14.53 11.63 16.54
C ARG A 41 -15.44 11.70 15.32
N ALA A 42 -15.35 10.73 14.42
CA ALA A 42 -16.18 10.68 13.21
C ALA A 42 -17.67 10.55 13.55
N PHE A 43 -18.00 9.65 14.48
CA PHE A 43 -19.38 9.49 14.95
C PHE A 43 -19.91 10.76 15.65
N SER A 44 -19.13 11.31 16.57
CA SER A 44 -19.58 12.47 17.35
C SER A 44 -19.69 13.74 16.50
N ALA A 45 -18.84 13.89 15.47
CA ALA A 45 -18.98 14.95 14.48
C ALA A 45 -20.30 14.81 13.70
N TRP A 46 -20.57 13.60 13.21
CA TRP A 46 -21.82 13.28 12.53
C TRP A 46 -23.04 13.53 13.44
N ALA A 47 -22.99 13.11 14.71
CA ALA A 47 -24.06 13.32 15.67
C ALA A 47 -24.32 14.81 15.90
N ALA A 48 -23.28 15.62 16.00
CA ALA A 48 -23.41 17.07 16.14
C ALA A 48 -24.03 17.73 14.90
N GLU A 49 -23.65 17.29 13.69
CA GLU A 49 -24.25 17.75 12.42
C GLU A 49 -25.75 17.41 12.32
N HIS A 50 -26.20 16.32 12.96
CA HIS A 50 -27.59 15.88 12.97
C HIS A 50 -28.36 16.30 14.23
N ALA A 51 -27.89 17.34 14.91
CA ALA A 51 -28.51 17.92 16.12
C ALA A 51 -28.74 16.90 17.26
N ILE A 52 -27.96 15.82 17.30
CA ILE A 52 -27.92 14.90 18.44
C ILE A 52 -27.02 15.53 19.51
N THR A 53 -27.63 15.95 20.62
CA THR A 53 -26.93 16.65 21.70
C THR A 53 -26.02 15.73 22.52
N GLY A 54 -25.06 16.31 23.24
CA GLY A 54 -24.18 15.61 24.18
C GLY A 54 -22.87 15.09 23.57
N PHE A 55 -22.53 15.47 22.33
CA PHE A 55 -21.30 15.04 21.64
C PHE A 55 -20.37 16.20 21.24
N GLU A 56 -20.60 17.40 21.71
CA GLU A 56 -19.85 18.62 21.35
C GLU A 56 -18.37 18.58 21.78
N TRP A 57 -18.05 17.70 22.76
CA TRP A 57 -16.70 17.46 23.24
C TRP A 57 -15.80 16.68 22.25
N TRP A 58 -16.32 16.22 21.12
CA TRP A 58 -15.60 15.35 20.19
C TRP A 58 -14.28 15.94 19.66
N ARG A 59 -14.22 17.27 19.52
CA ARG A 59 -13.00 17.97 19.10
C ARG A 59 -11.86 17.82 20.12
N GLN A 60 -12.19 17.60 21.38
CA GLN A 60 -11.26 17.48 22.49
C GLN A 60 -10.77 16.02 22.70
N VAL A 61 -11.32 15.04 21.97
CA VAL A 61 -10.85 13.64 22.05
C VAL A 61 -9.41 13.58 21.54
N PRO A 62 -8.44 13.14 22.35
CA PRO A 62 -7.05 13.12 21.94
C PRO A 62 -6.81 12.01 20.90
N ILE A 63 -6.20 12.37 19.78
CA ILE A 63 -5.68 11.39 18.83
C ILE A 63 -4.20 11.18 19.13
N ALA A 64 -3.86 10.01 19.63
CA ALA A 64 -2.48 9.65 19.94
C ALA A 64 -1.59 9.81 18.70
N LYS A 65 -0.49 10.54 18.85
CA LYS A 65 0.56 10.65 17.82
C LYS A 65 1.40 9.38 17.88
N GLU A 66 1.39 8.61 16.81
CA GLU A 66 2.25 7.45 16.65
C GLU A 66 3.57 7.90 16.03
N LYS A 67 4.70 7.53 16.64
CA LYS A 67 6.01 7.72 15.99
C LYS A 67 6.00 6.91 14.70
N GLN A 68 6.20 7.56 13.58
CA GLN A 68 6.34 6.85 12.31
C GLN A 68 7.70 6.17 12.30
N LEU A 69 7.72 4.87 12.56
CA LEU A 69 8.91 4.06 12.38
C LEU A 69 9.23 3.98 10.88
N PRO A 70 10.53 3.91 10.51
CA PRO A 70 10.94 3.62 9.14
C PRO A 70 10.21 2.38 8.64
N GLN A 71 9.56 2.50 7.50
CA GLN A 71 8.77 1.40 6.96
C GLN A 71 9.65 0.56 6.05
N THR A 72 9.66 -0.77 6.26
CA THR A 72 10.40 -1.72 5.40
C THR A 72 10.04 -1.53 3.94
N THR A 73 11.06 -1.40 3.10
CA THR A 73 10.97 -1.25 1.64
C THR A 73 11.64 -2.48 1.01
N ALA A 74 10.98 -3.15 0.07
CA ALA A 74 11.60 -4.28 -0.62
C ALA A 74 12.72 -3.80 -1.54
N THR A 75 13.84 -4.50 -1.52
CA THR A 75 15.05 -4.23 -2.29
C THR A 75 15.15 -5.13 -3.53
N LYS A 76 16.14 -4.87 -4.40
CA LYS A 76 16.51 -5.79 -5.50
C LYS A 76 16.95 -7.15 -4.98
N ASP A 77 17.62 -7.20 -3.84
CA ASP A 77 18.05 -8.46 -3.22
C ASP A 77 16.87 -9.25 -2.70
N ASP A 78 15.89 -8.59 -2.06
CA ASP A 78 14.63 -9.24 -1.66
C ASP A 78 13.92 -9.85 -2.85
N TYR A 79 13.88 -9.13 -3.99
CA TYR A 79 13.30 -9.65 -5.23
C TYR A 79 14.06 -10.87 -5.73
N ALA A 80 15.37 -10.80 -5.87
CA ALA A 80 16.20 -11.91 -6.34
C ALA A 80 16.05 -13.14 -5.45
N GLN A 81 16.06 -12.96 -4.12
CA GLN A 81 15.88 -14.03 -3.15
C GLN A 81 14.46 -14.64 -3.23
N ALA A 82 13.43 -13.81 -3.36
CA ALA A 82 12.06 -14.28 -3.47
C ALA A 82 11.87 -15.12 -4.74
N ILE A 83 12.35 -14.65 -5.91
CA ILE A 83 12.32 -15.38 -7.18
C ILE A 83 13.01 -16.73 -7.06
N LYS A 84 14.22 -16.78 -6.47
CA LYS A 84 14.98 -18.02 -6.27
C LYS A 84 14.22 -19.06 -5.44
N ARG A 85 13.38 -18.61 -4.50
CA ARG A 85 12.61 -19.47 -3.59
C ARG A 85 11.26 -19.90 -4.16
N THR A 86 10.82 -19.36 -5.31
CA THR A 86 9.56 -19.78 -5.93
C THR A 86 9.68 -21.21 -6.45
N LYS A 87 8.63 -22.04 -6.22
CA LYS A 87 8.61 -23.45 -6.62
C LYS A 87 7.67 -23.75 -7.78
N ASN A 88 6.84 -22.78 -8.19
CA ASN A 88 5.86 -22.96 -9.26
C ASN A 88 5.64 -21.66 -10.04
N SER A 89 5.02 -21.77 -11.22
CA SER A 89 4.78 -20.64 -12.12
C SER A 89 3.90 -19.55 -11.53
N ARG A 90 2.90 -19.92 -10.72
CA ARG A 90 2.02 -18.93 -10.05
C ARG A 90 2.77 -18.05 -9.07
N ASP A 91 3.55 -18.66 -8.20
CA ASP A 91 4.29 -17.93 -7.16
C ASP A 91 5.30 -16.99 -7.81
N LYS A 92 6.00 -17.46 -8.85
CA LYS A 92 6.91 -16.63 -9.64
C LYS A 92 6.16 -15.45 -10.28
N ALA A 93 5.05 -15.71 -10.94
CA ALA A 93 4.26 -14.66 -11.58
C ALA A 93 3.72 -13.62 -10.58
N ILE A 94 3.37 -14.04 -9.36
CA ILE A 94 2.96 -13.10 -8.28
C ILE A 94 4.10 -12.18 -7.89
N ILE A 95 5.31 -12.71 -7.64
CA ILE A 95 6.48 -11.91 -7.25
C ILE A 95 6.88 -10.94 -8.37
N GLU A 96 6.94 -11.42 -9.62
CA GLU A 96 7.23 -10.60 -10.79
C GLU A 96 6.20 -9.45 -10.94
N THR A 97 4.92 -9.76 -10.72
CA THR A 97 3.87 -8.74 -10.82
C THR A 97 3.97 -7.71 -9.70
N LEU A 98 4.19 -8.13 -8.46
CA LEU A 98 4.36 -7.21 -7.33
C LEU A 98 5.54 -6.27 -7.55
N TRP A 99 6.68 -6.79 -8.01
CA TRP A 99 7.88 -6.02 -8.29
C TRP A 99 7.71 -5.05 -9.47
N SER A 100 7.05 -5.49 -10.53
CA SER A 100 6.86 -4.72 -11.75
C SER A 100 5.82 -3.60 -11.62
N THR A 101 4.74 -3.84 -10.85
CA THR A 101 3.55 -2.98 -10.88
C THR A 101 3.28 -2.25 -9.57
N GLY A 102 3.84 -2.71 -8.48
CA GLY A 102 3.52 -2.18 -7.15
C GLY A 102 2.04 -2.26 -6.78
N LEU A 103 1.26 -3.20 -7.35
CA LEU A 103 -0.16 -3.38 -7.06
C LEU A 103 -0.40 -3.57 -5.56
N ARG A 104 -1.55 -3.04 -5.07
CA ARG A 104 -2.02 -3.40 -3.74
C ARG A 104 -2.38 -4.88 -3.71
N ARG A 105 -2.21 -5.52 -2.55
CA ARG A 105 -2.53 -6.94 -2.38
C ARG A 105 -3.93 -7.32 -2.88
N GLY A 106 -4.94 -6.50 -2.58
CA GLY A 106 -6.29 -6.73 -3.06
C GLY A 106 -6.44 -6.57 -4.57
N GLU A 107 -5.74 -5.60 -5.18
CA GLU A 107 -5.72 -5.37 -6.63
C GLU A 107 -5.08 -6.56 -7.37
N LEU A 108 -3.95 -7.07 -6.85
CA LEU A 108 -3.32 -8.28 -7.37
C LEU A 108 -4.27 -9.48 -7.37
N CYS A 109 -5.00 -9.69 -6.26
CA CYS A 109 -5.94 -10.81 -6.13
C CYS A 109 -7.16 -10.68 -7.06
N ALA A 110 -7.57 -9.45 -7.36
CA ALA A 110 -8.71 -9.16 -8.22
C ALA A 110 -8.37 -9.10 -9.72
N LEU A 111 -7.09 -9.27 -10.08
CA LEU A 111 -6.64 -9.13 -11.46
C LEU A 111 -7.24 -10.22 -12.35
N LEU A 112 -7.84 -9.81 -13.46
CA LEU A 112 -8.40 -10.68 -14.48
C LEU A 112 -7.46 -10.76 -15.69
N ALA A 113 -7.53 -11.86 -16.43
CA ALA A 113 -6.69 -12.04 -17.61
C ALA A 113 -6.96 -10.97 -18.69
N GLU A 114 -8.19 -10.52 -18.83
CA GLU A 114 -8.62 -9.44 -19.74
C GLU A 114 -8.12 -8.05 -19.33
N ASP A 115 -7.66 -7.88 -18.08
CA ASP A 115 -7.07 -6.62 -17.61
C ASP A 115 -5.62 -6.44 -18.06
N ILE A 116 -5.02 -7.45 -18.68
CA ILE A 116 -3.60 -7.43 -19.06
C ILE A 116 -3.48 -7.24 -20.57
N ASP A 117 -2.96 -6.09 -20.97
CA ASP A 117 -2.49 -5.90 -22.34
C ASP A 117 -1.03 -6.37 -22.44
N PHE A 118 -0.85 -7.58 -22.97
CA PHE A 118 0.48 -8.15 -23.16
C PHE A 118 1.25 -7.50 -24.31
N LEU A 119 0.59 -6.89 -25.27
CA LEU A 119 1.22 -6.21 -26.40
C LEU A 119 1.74 -4.85 -25.96
N ALA A 120 0.83 -3.98 -25.50
CA ALA A 120 1.18 -2.64 -25.00
C ALA A 120 1.97 -2.68 -23.68
N GLY A 121 1.89 -3.77 -22.91
CA GLY A 121 2.67 -3.97 -21.68
C GLY A 121 2.15 -3.20 -20.49
N PHE A 122 0.87 -3.29 -20.22
CA PHE A 122 0.26 -2.70 -19.03
C PHE A 122 -0.82 -3.58 -18.40
N VAL A 123 -1.21 -3.22 -17.21
CA VAL A 123 -2.32 -3.80 -16.44
C VAL A 123 -3.35 -2.71 -16.17
N LEU A 124 -4.62 -2.99 -16.45
CA LEU A 124 -5.76 -2.16 -16.06
C LEU A 124 -6.19 -2.52 -14.63
N VAL A 125 -6.09 -1.59 -13.70
CA VAL A 125 -6.61 -1.72 -12.34
C VAL A 125 -8.00 -1.10 -12.31
N ARG A 126 -9.06 -1.92 -12.40
CA ARG A 126 -10.46 -1.46 -12.49
C ARG A 126 -10.97 -0.81 -11.22
N THR A 127 -10.66 -1.42 -10.07
CA THR A 127 -11.11 -0.94 -8.78
C THR A 127 -9.93 -0.53 -7.90
N SER A 128 -9.91 0.72 -7.48
CA SER A 128 -8.99 1.20 -6.45
C SER A 128 -9.78 1.62 -5.21
N LYS A 129 -9.11 1.72 -4.07
CA LYS A 129 -9.71 2.31 -2.86
C LYS A 129 -10.28 3.72 -3.10
N THR A 130 -9.81 4.40 -4.14
CA THR A 130 -10.24 5.75 -4.55
C THR A 130 -11.30 5.73 -5.65
N GLY A 131 -11.75 4.55 -6.11
CA GLY A 131 -12.82 4.38 -7.10
C GLY A 131 -12.44 4.66 -8.55
N LYS A 132 -11.26 5.20 -8.84
CA LYS A 132 -10.83 5.52 -10.22
C LYS A 132 -9.98 4.40 -10.82
N PRO A 133 -10.31 3.89 -12.02
CA PRO A 133 -9.45 2.96 -12.74
C PRO A 133 -8.12 3.61 -13.11
N ARG A 134 -7.08 2.81 -13.28
CA ARG A 134 -5.77 3.27 -13.74
C ARG A 134 -5.02 2.16 -14.46
N ILE A 135 -4.08 2.55 -15.29
CA ILE A 135 -3.13 1.64 -15.93
C ILE A 135 -1.79 1.67 -15.21
N VAL A 136 -1.13 0.51 -15.15
CA VAL A 136 0.18 0.35 -14.53
C VAL A 136 1.08 -0.42 -15.50
N PRO A 137 2.31 0.05 -15.77
CA PRO A 137 3.25 -0.64 -16.65
C PRO A 137 3.57 -2.04 -16.16
N LEU A 138 3.73 -2.98 -17.09
CA LEU A 138 4.07 -4.37 -16.83
C LEU A 138 5.40 -4.70 -17.50
N SER A 139 6.41 -5.08 -16.71
CA SER A 139 7.74 -5.43 -17.21
C SER A 139 7.75 -6.71 -18.04
N LEU A 140 8.74 -6.87 -18.89
CA LEU A 140 8.91 -8.07 -19.72
C LEU A 140 9.04 -9.37 -18.88
N PRO A 141 9.80 -9.41 -17.77
CA PRO A 141 9.81 -10.59 -16.89
C PRO A 141 8.43 -10.93 -16.33
N ALA A 142 7.67 -9.95 -15.87
CA ALA A 142 6.32 -10.16 -15.37
C ALA A 142 5.37 -10.67 -16.47
N LYS A 143 5.42 -10.08 -17.68
CA LYS A 143 4.65 -10.56 -18.84
C LYS A 143 4.93 -12.05 -19.13
N ARG A 144 6.21 -12.43 -19.17
CA ARG A 144 6.63 -13.83 -19.42
C ARG A 144 6.13 -14.76 -18.31
N ALA A 145 6.31 -14.39 -17.05
CA ALA A 145 5.90 -15.20 -15.92
C ALA A 145 4.38 -15.42 -15.87
N ILE A 146 3.59 -14.37 -16.15
CA ILE A 146 2.13 -14.47 -16.20
C ILE A 146 1.70 -15.37 -17.37
N ARG A 147 2.27 -15.21 -18.56
CA ARG A 147 1.96 -16.08 -19.72
C ARG A 147 2.22 -17.56 -19.40
N VAL A 148 3.38 -17.88 -18.83
CA VAL A 148 3.71 -19.26 -18.41
C VAL A 148 2.71 -19.78 -17.38
N HIS A 149 2.30 -18.91 -16.43
CA HIS A 149 1.32 -19.31 -15.43
C HIS A 149 -0.08 -19.55 -16.02
N LEU A 150 -0.51 -18.76 -16.98
CA LEU A 150 -1.83 -18.88 -17.61
C LEU A 150 -1.90 -19.96 -18.69
N GLN A 151 -0.77 -20.48 -19.14
CA GLN A 151 -0.73 -21.49 -20.21
C GLN A 151 -1.60 -22.72 -19.88
N GLY A 152 -2.54 -23.03 -20.78
CA GLY A 152 -3.46 -24.14 -20.61
C GLY A 152 -4.58 -23.93 -19.56
N ARG A 153 -4.69 -22.77 -18.95
CA ARG A 153 -5.69 -22.46 -17.93
C ARG A 153 -6.88 -21.70 -18.53
N LYS A 154 -8.09 -22.23 -18.34
CA LYS A 154 -9.35 -21.55 -18.65
C LYS A 154 -9.86 -20.88 -17.36
N THR A 155 -9.30 -19.73 -17.00
CA THR A 155 -9.71 -18.99 -15.79
C THR A 155 -9.72 -17.49 -16.06
N ASN A 156 -10.72 -16.79 -15.53
CA ASN A 156 -10.77 -15.33 -15.63
C ASN A 156 -9.81 -14.67 -14.65
N SER A 157 -9.63 -15.24 -13.45
CA SER A 157 -8.69 -14.71 -12.45
C SER A 157 -7.26 -15.11 -12.79
N VAL A 158 -6.35 -14.13 -12.84
CA VAL A 158 -4.93 -14.40 -13.15
C VAL A 158 -4.30 -15.34 -12.12
N PHE A 159 -4.49 -15.09 -10.85
CA PHE A 159 -3.77 -15.82 -9.80
C PHE A 159 -4.64 -16.78 -8.98
N GLY A 160 -5.96 -16.57 -8.92
CA GLY A 160 -6.88 -17.38 -8.12
C GLY A 160 -6.46 -17.48 -6.66
N ILE A 161 -6.00 -16.36 -6.06
CA ILE A 161 -5.45 -16.31 -4.70
C ILE A 161 -6.16 -15.24 -3.87
N THR A 162 -6.38 -15.52 -2.60
CA THR A 162 -6.94 -14.55 -1.65
C THR A 162 -5.87 -13.61 -1.10
N PRO A 163 -6.26 -12.43 -0.56
CA PRO A 163 -5.31 -11.55 0.12
C PRO A 163 -4.54 -12.23 1.26
N ASN A 164 -5.18 -13.14 1.99
CA ASN A 164 -4.48 -13.91 3.02
C ASN A 164 -3.50 -14.93 2.40
N GLY A 165 -3.88 -15.55 1.28
CA GLY A 165 -3.00 -16.44 0.53
C GLY A 165 -1.72 -15.74 0.06
N VAL A 166 -1.81 -14.50 -0.44
CA VAL A 166 -0.62 -13.69 -0.79
C VAL A 166 0.25 -13.44 0.44
N ARG A 167 -0.35 -13.13 1.60
CA ARG A 167 0.41 -12.95 2.84
C ARG A 167 1.19 -14.21 3.22
N LEU A 168 0.53 -15.36 3.19
CA LEU A 168 1.15 -16.65 3.50
C LEU A 168 2.23 -17.04 2.49
N LEU A 169 2.02 -16.76 1.21
CA LEU A 169 3.02 -16.95 0.16
C LEU A 169 4.29 -16.13 0.49
N LEU A 170 4.15 -14.83 0.74
CA LEU A 170 5.29 -13.98 1.05
C LEU A 170 6.03 -14.42 2.31
N GLN A 171 5.31 -14.86 3.35
CA GLN A 171 5.91 -15.45 4.55
C GLN A 171 6.70 -16.74 4.24
N ARG A 172 6.14 -17.64 3.45
CA ARG A 172 6.80 -18.89 3.05
C ARG A 172 8.08 -18.62 2.24
N LEU A 173 8.07 -17.59 1.40
CA LEU A 173 9.24 -17.16 0.64
C LEU A 173 10.25 -16.35 1.48
N ASN A 174 9.98 -16.12 2.77
CA ASN A 174 10.74 -15.19 3.61
C ASN A 174 10.94 -13.84 2.89
N ALA A 175 9.87 -13.34 2.30
CA ALA A 175 9.86 -12.12 1.51
C ALA A 175 9.13 -10.99 2.24
N PRO A 176 9.45 -9.72 1.99
CA PRO A 176 8.77 -8.58 2.57
C PRO A 176 7.26 -8.56 2.29
N SER A 177 6.49 -7.81 3.08
CA SER A 177 5.04 -7.68 2.89
C SER A 177 4.68 -7.05 1.53
N ALA A 178 3.46 -7.29 1.03
CA ALA A 178 2.99 -6.68 -0.22
C ALA A 178 3.07 -5.14 -0.22
N HIS A 179 2.94 -4.50 0.95
CA HIS A 179 3.15 -3.05 1.07
C HIS A 179 4.63 -2.65 0.95
N ALA A 180 5.55 -3.49 1.43
CA ALA A 180 6.97 -3.27 1.24
C ALA A 180 7.37 -3.41 -0.23
N TRP A 181 6.79 -4.38 -0.97
CA TRP A 181 6.96 -4.50 -2.42
C TRP A 181 6.51 -3.26 -3.16
N ARG A 182 5.33 -2.72 -2.82
CA ARG A 182 4.82 -1.50 -3.43
C ARG A 182 5.70 -0.28 -3.16
N ARG A 183 6.28 -0.18 -1.96
CA ARG A 183 7.27 0.87 -1.64
C ARG A 183 8.55 0.68 -2.45
N GLY A 184 9.05 -0.55 -2.51
CA GLY A 184 10.23 -0.89 -3.28
C GLY A 184 10.06 -0.56 -4.77
N TRP A 185 8.91 -0.89 -5.35
CA TRP A 185 8.57 -0.52 -6.71
C TRP A 185 8.65 1.00 -6.94
N ALA A 186 8.04 1.80 -6.05
CA ALA A 186 8.04 3.25 -6.19
C ALA A 186 9.46 3.83 -6.06
N VAL A 187 10.23 3.40 -5.07
CA VAL A 187 11.62 3.82 -4.87
C VAL A 187 12.49 3.41 -6.06
N HIS A 188 12.31 2.17 -6.55
CA HIS A 188 13.05 1.69 -7.70
C HIS A 188 12.71 2.46 -8.98
N ALA A 189 11.44 2.81 -9.21
CA ALA A 189 11.02 3.62 -10.32
C ALA A 189 11.68 5.02 -10.30
N LEU A 190 11.65 5.69 -9.15
CA LEU A 190 12.27 7.00 -8.96
C LEU A 190 13.79 6.95 -9.17
N ARG A 191 14.48 5.95 -8.62
CA ARG A 191 15.93 5.74 -8.83
C ARG A 191 16.30 5.52 -10.30
N ASN A 192 15.37 5.01 -11.11
CA ASN A 192 15.55 4.85 -12.55
C ASN A 192 15.01 6.03 -13.38
N GLY A 193 14.80 7.19 -12.77
CA GLY A 193 14.44 8.43 -13.45
C GLY A 193 12.96 8.55 -13.83
N VAL A 194 12.07 7.68 -13.32
CA VAL A 194 10.63 7.85 -13.52
C VAL A 194 10.15 9.02 -12.66
N SER A 195 9.46 9.99 -13.26
CA SER A 195 8.98 11.18 -12.56
C SER A 195 8.03 10.83 -11.41
N GLU A 196 8.06 11.64 -10.34
CA GLU A 196 7.12 11.49 -9.22
C GLU A 196 5.67 11.50 -9.68
N THR A 197 5.33 12.35 -10.65
CA THR A 197 3.99 12.44 -11.21
C THR A 197 3.55 11.12 -11.85
N SER A 198 4.43 10.48 -12.63
CA SER A 198 4.16 9.17 -13.24
C SER A 198 4.02 8.06 -12.19
N VAL A 199 4.89 8.04 -11.18
CA VAL A 199 4.79 7.09 -10.07
C VAL A 199 3.47 7.27 -9.31
N ARG A 200 3.06 8.52 -9.04
CA ARG A 200 1.78 8.83 -8.39
C ARG A 200 0.59 8.34 -9.20
N ALA A 201 0.58 8.63 -10.50
CA ALA A 201 -0.50 8.21 -11.40
C ALA A 201 -0.62 6.69 -11.43
N ALA A 202 0.46 5.95 -11.68
CA ALA A 202 0.49 4.50 -11.70
C ALA A 202 0.15 3.88 -10.33
N ALA A 203 0.58 4.51 -9.24
CA ALA A 203 0.22 4.09 -7.90
C ALA A 203 -1.25 4.38 -7.54
N GLY A 204 -1.91 5.33 -8.18
CA GLY A 204 -3.24 5.82 -7.78
C GLY A 204 -3.18 6.53 -6.44
N TRP A 205 -2.18 7.39 -6.23
CA TRP A 205 -2.04 8.25 -5.06
C TRP A 205 -2.56 9.65 -5.35
N THR A 206 -3.45 10.12 -4.48
CA THR A 206 -4.11 11.43 -4.64
C THR A 206 -3.25 12.61 -4.21
N SER A 207 -2.19 12.38 -3.42
CA SER A 207 -1.31 13.45 -2.94
C SER A 207 0.16 13.07 -3.01
N GLY A 208 1.05 14.06 -3.22
CA GLY A 208 2.50 13.90 -3.17
C GLY A 208 3.03 13.49 -1.78
N ALA A 209 2.28 13.78 -0.71
CA ALA A 209 2.63 13.35 0.65
C ALA A 209 2.78 11.80 0.76
N MET A 210 2.15 11.04 -0.13
CA MET A 210 2.33 9.58 -0.17
C MET A 210 3.69 9.21 -0.75
N VAL A 211 4.16 9.89 -1.81
CA VAL A 211 5.50 9.67 -2.37
C VAL A 211 6.54 10.17 -1.36
N ALA A 212 6.41 11.40 -0.88
CA ALA A 212 7.30 11.97 0.12
C ALA A 212 7.49 11.07 1.35
N ARG A 213 6.44 10.39 1.79
CA ARG A 213 6.52 9.41 2.90
C ARG A 213 7.44 8.23 2.59
N TYR A 214 7.52 7.81 1.33
CA TYR A 214 8.35 6.67 0.91
C TYR A 214 9.76 7.09 0.49
N THR A 215 9.92 8.32 0.06
CA THR A 215 11.20 8.88 -0.38
C THR A 215 11.92 9.67 0.72
N SER A 216 11.23 10.17 1.75
CA SER A 216 11.84 10.99 2.80
C SER A 216 13.01 10.34 3.54
N ALA A 217 12.96 9.01 3.72
CA ALA A 217 14.07 8.26 4.32
C ALA A 217 15.26 8.05 3.35
N LEU A 218 15.02 8.26 2.07
CA LEU A 218 15.98 8.02 0.98
C LEU A 218 16.30 9.31 0.20
N SER A 219 15.69 10.45 0.56
CA SER A 219 15.78 11.68 -0.22
C SER A 219 17.24 12.18 -0.36
N GLY A 220 18.05 12.03 0.67
CA GLY A 220 19.48 12.35 0.61
C GLY A 220 20.23 11.43 -0.35
N GLU A 221 20.00 10.12 -0.27
CA GLU A 221 20.65 9.14 -1.17
C GLU A 221 20.23 9.35 -2.62
N LEU A 222 18.92 9.55 -2.87
CA LEU A 222 18.38 9.82 -4.19
C LEU A 222 18.99 11.11 -4.78
N ALA A 223 19.07 12.17 -3.99
CA ALA A 223 19.68 13.42 -4.43
C ALA A 223 21.15 13.21 -4.82
N VAL A 224 21.92 12.51 -3.99
CA VAL A 224 23.32 12.20 -4.31
C VAL A 224 23.44 11.38 -5.60
N GLU A 225 22.60 10.33 -5.77
CA GLU A 225 22.60 9.51 -6.99
C GLU A 225 22.23 10.33 -8.24
N GLU A 226 21.26 11.25 -8.14
CA GLU A 226 20.85 12.14 -9.24
C GLU A 226 21.95 13.12 -9.61
N PHE A 227 22.55 13.78 -8.63
CA PHE A 227 23.67 14.69 -8.86
C PHE A 227 24.89 13.97 -9.45
N GLN A 228 25.24 12.79 -8.94
CA GLN A 228 26.35 12.01 -9.49
C GLN A 228 26.10 11.63 -10.95
N ARG A 229 24.87 11.25 -11.30
CA ARG A 229 24.49 10.94 -12.69
C ARG A 229 24.62 12.16 -13.59
N ALA A 230 24.07 13.30 -13.18
CA ALA A 230 24.16 14.54 -13.93
C ALA A 230 25.60 15.00 -14.12
N TRP A 231 26.46 14.84 -13.10
CA TRP A 231 27.88 15.20 -13.21
C TRP A 231 28.69 14.24 -14.07
N LEU A 232 28.31 12.94 -14.08
CA LEU A 232 28.93 11.99 -15.02
C LEU A 232 28.61 12.35 -16.47
N GLU A 233 27.37 12.71 -16.80
CA GLU A 233 27.00 13.19 -18.12
C GLU A 233 27.74 14.49 -18.49
N TYR A 234 27.84 15.42 -17.55
CA TYR A 234 28.60 16.67 -17.77
C TYR A 234 30.08 16.42 -18.04
N ASN A 235 30.72 15.49 -17.33
CA ASN A 235 32.14 15.15 -17.51
C ASN A 235 32.43 14.34 -18.80
N LEU A 236 31.39 13.75 -19.41
CA LEU A 236 31.52 13.05 -20.70
C LEU A 236 31.37 14.00 -21.90
N LEU A 237 30.90 15.24 -21.68
CA LEU A 237 30.73 16.27 -22.70
C LEU A 237 31.90 17.30 -22.77
N GLY A 238 32.84 17.21 -21.85
CA GLY A 238 34.09 18.02 -21.76
C GLY A 238 35.31 17.19 -22.03
#